data_d8a96e7a37abe756cd6458ad538b9b5e
#
_entry.id   d8a96e7a37abe756cd6458ad538b9b5e
#
_cell.length_a   1.000
_cell.length_b   1.000
_cell.length_c   1.000
_cell.angle_alpha   90.00
_cell.angle_beta   90.00
_cell.angle_gamma   90.00
#
_symmetry.space_group_name_H-M   'P 1'
#
loop_
_entity.id
_entity.type
_entity.pdbx_description
1 polymer ?
#
loop_
_entity_poly.entity_id
_entity_poly.type
_entity_poly.pdbx_seq_one_letter_code
_entity_poly.pdbx_strand_id
1 'polypeptide(L)'
;CIMIGFYLLSITKSWFWKFIGAVAIGINLFGLSFTQNRTAFPAIICGAIIYLFTTIRSSKAFWLSIAAFGVGLMFLFSNDIGVRMGTLDSSMEERVSIWNAGMVLFKQNPWFGEGPLTYLHSFARIGARYHEHAHSLYIDTISSYGIIGTLLLAISTLKPVRMLLEMSRDPKKRPIVGLYVSFIVVLFVHGIFDVAILWVQSAFLFLLVMTSIPMWMKQEENVMPHK
;
A
#
# COMPACT_ATOMS: atom_id res chain seq x y z
N CYS A 1 1.80 8.78 4.88
CA CYS A 1 1.52 9.85 5.87
C CYS A 1 0.12 9.73 6.48
N ILE A 2 -0.99 9.51 5.70
CA ILE A 2 -2.38 9.41 6.22
C ILE A 2 -2.52 8.34 7.32
N MET A 3 -1.96 7.14 7.10
CA MET A 3 -2.01 6.06 8.11
C MET A 3 -1.27 6.43 9.40
N ILE A 4 -0.17 7.18 9.32
CA ILE A 4 0.54 7.72 10.49
C ILE A 4 -0.34 8.73 11.24
N GLY A 5 -1.09 9.56 10.51
CA GLY A 5 -2.07 10.46 11.11
C GLY A 5 -3.14 9.71 11.90
N PHE A 6 -3.72 8.63 11.36
CA PHE A 6 -4.65 7.77 12.08
C PHE A 6 -4.03 7.15 13.33
N TYR A 7 -2.79 6.69 13.23
CA TYR A 7 -2.05 6.16 14.37
C TYR A 7 -1.90 7.23 15.47
N LEU A 8 -1.44 8.44 15.14
CA LEU A 8 -1.32 9.54 16.10
C LEU A 8 -2.65 9.87 16.77
N LEU A 9 -3.75 9.93 16.01
CA LEU A 9 -5.09 10.18 16.55
C LEU A 9 -5.52 9.11 17.56
N SER A 10 -5.11 7.85 17.36
CA SER A 10 -5.54 6.74 18.21
C SER A 10 -4.74 6.59 19.49
N ILE A 11 -3.44 6.95 19.49
CA ILE A 11 -2.55 6.72 20.63
C ILE A 11 -2.42 7.93 21.57
N THR A 12 -2.59 9.15 21.04
CA THR A 12 -2.37 10.36 21.85
C THR A 12 -3.62 10.79 22.61
N LYS A 13 -3.41 11.21 23.87
CA LYS A 13 -4.43 11.89 24.68
C LYS A 13 -4.38 13.41 24.49
N SER A 14 -3.24 13.96 24.07
CA SER A 14 -3.04 15.39 23.89
C SER A 14 -3.84 15.91 22.70
N TRP A 15 -4.63 16.96 22.92
CA TRP A 15 -5.40 17.62 21.87
C TRP A 15 -4.51 18.23 20.78
N PHE A 16 -3.36 18.75 21.18
CA PHE A 16 -2.39 19.32 20.25
C PHE A 16 -1.92 18.27 19.22
N TRP A 17 -1.52 17.08 19.67
CA TRP A 17 -1.08 16.02 18.77
C TRP A 17 -2.23 15.42 17.94
N LYS A 18 -3.45 15.42 18.46
CA LYS A 18 -4.64 15.07 17.66
C LYS A 18 -4.87 16.08 16.55
N PHE A 19 -4.75 17.36 16.85
CA PHE A 19 -4.85 18.42 15.85
C PHE A 19 -3.78 18.26 14.76
N ILE A 20 -2.52 18.06 15.14
CA ILE A 20 -1.43 17.78 14.17
C ILE A 20 -1.74 16.56 13.29
N GLY A 21 -2.21 15.46 13.86
CA GLY A 21 -2.61 14.26 13.13
C GLY A 21 -3.75 14.53 12.13
N ALA A 22 -4.78 15.27 12.54
CA ALA A 22 -5.91 15.64 11.70
C ALA A 22 -5.48 16.57 10.55
N VAL A 23 -4.66 17.57 10.84
CA VAL A 23 -4.10 18.48 9.83
C VAL A 23 -3.24 17.71 8.83
N ALA A 24 -2.38 16.80 9.30
CA ALA A 24 -1.56 15.96 8.42
C ALA A 24 -2.43 15.10 7.49
N ILE A 25 -3.50 14.49 7.98
CA ILE A 25 -4.46 13.75 7.15
C ILE A 25 -5.10 14.70 6.12
N GLY A 26 -5.60 15.86 6.55
CA GLY A 26 -6.26 16.83 5.67
C GLY A 26 -5.36 17.33 4.55
N ILE A 27 -4.12 17.73 4.87
CA ILE A 27 -3.13 18.20 3.87
C ILE A 27 -2.81 17.08 2.86
N ASN A 28 -2.64 15.83 3.34
CA ASN A 28 -2.32 14.73 2.44
C ASN A 28 -3.51 14.35 1.54
N LEU A 29 -4.75 14.38 2.05
CA LEU A 29 -5.96 14.15 1.23
C LEU A 29 -6.16 15.29 0.22
N PHE A 30 -5.94 16.54 0.65
CA PHE A 30 -5.99 17.69 -0.23
C PHE A 30 -4.93 17.59 -1.34
N GLY A 31 -3.65 17.34 -0.98
CA GLY A 31 -2.60 17.11 -1.97
C GLY A 31 -2.92 15.98 -2.95
N LEU A 32 -3.48 14.88 -2.45
CA LEU A 32 -3.87 13.74 -3.27
C LEU A 32 -4.94 14.11 -4.31
N SER A 33 -5.87 15.01 -3.99
CA SER A 33 -6.91 15.45 -4.93
C SER A 33 -6.35 16.14 -6.17
N PHE A 34 -5.16 16.76 -6.07
CA PHE A 34 -4.47 17.41 -7.20
C PHE A 34 -3.64 16.45 -8.04
N THR A 35 -3.25 15.29 -7.49
CA THR A 35 -2.36 14.35 -8.22
C THR A 35 -3.09 13.58 -9.32
N GLN A 36 -4.41 13.67 -9.42
CA GLN A 36 -5.27 12.90 -10.32
C GLN A 36 -5.07 11.37 -10.22
N ASN A 37 -4.34 10.90 -9.19
CA ASN A 37 -4.09 9.49 -8.94
C ASN A 37 -5.32 8.82 -8.32
N ARG A 38 -6.25 8.42 -9.18
CA ARG A 38 -7.54 7.83 -8.78
C ARG A 38 -7.38 6.51 -8.04
N THR A 39 -6.32 5.76 -8.31
CA THR A 39 -6.08 4.44 -7.69
C THR A 39 -5.57 4.53 -6.26
N ALA A 40 -5.06 5.68 -5.82
CA ALA A 40 -4.61 5.89 -4.45
C ALA A 40 -5.77 5.99 -3.46
N PHE A 41 -6.94 6.53 -3.86
CA PHE A 41 -8.10 6.66 -2.97
C PHE A 41 -8.63 5.30 -2.47
N PRO A 42 -8.95 4.32 -3.34
CA PRO A 42 -9.36 2.98 -2.88
C PRO A 42 -8.32 2.34 -1.96
N ALA A 43 -7.04 2.47 -2.28
CA ALA A 43 -5.97 1.90 -1.47
C ALA A 43 -5.92 2.51 -0.06
N ILE A 44 -6.03 3.84 0.07
CA ILE A 44 -6.05 4.54 1.35
C ILE A 44 -7.29 4.14 2.15
N ILE A 45 -8.45 4.02 1.50
CA ILE A 45 -9.69 3.62 2.18
C ILE A 45 -9.58 2.18 2.70
N CYS A 46 -9.07 1.24 1.89
CA CYS A 46 -8.79 -0.12 2.35
C CYS A 46 -7.82 -0.12 3.55
N GLY A 47 -6.75 0.66 3.49
CA GLY A 47 -5.82 0.83 4.61
C GLY A 47 -6.49 1.38 5.86
N ALA A 48 -7.36 2.39 5.74
CA ALA A 48 -8.09 2.98 6.85
C ALA A 48 -9.08 1.97 7.49
N ILE A 49 -9.80 1.20 6.68
CA ILE A 49 -10.70 0.15 7.16
C ILE A 49 -9.92 -0.89 7.96
N ILE A 50 -8.81 -1.37 7.43
CA ILE A 50 -7.96 -2.36 8.10
C ILE A 50 -7.37 -1.78 9.38
N TYR A 51 -6.94 -0.51 9.37
CA TYR A 51 -6.46 0.18 10.57
C TYR A 51 -7.51 0.19 11.67
N LEU A 52 -8.72 0.64 11.35
CA LEU A 52 -9.83 0.73 12.30
C LEU A 52 -10.24 -0.65 12.82
N PHE A 53 -10.35 -1.64 11.92
CA PHE A 53 -10.67 -3.02 12.31
C PHE A 53 -9.63 -3.63 13.25
N THR A 54 -8.35 -3.43 12.98
CA THR A 54 -7.25 -3.96 13.80
C THR A 54 -7.21 -3.28 15.16
N THR A 55 -7.42 -1.95 15.20
CA THR A 55 -7.29 -1.13 16.40
C THR A 55 -8.49 -1.26 17.31
N ILE A 56 -9.70 -1.14 16.78
CA ILE A 56 -10.95 -1.09 17.57
C ILE A 56 -11.50 -2.52 17.78
N ARG A 57 -11.30 -3.41 16.83
CA ARG A 57 -11.77 -4.81 16.82
C ARG A 57 -13.27 -4.95 17.10
N SER A 58 -14.05 -3.97 16.63
CA SER A 58 -15.49 -3.91 16.77
C SER A 58 -16.15 -4.21 15.43
N SER A 59 -17.07 -5.18 15.41
CA SER A 59 -17.84 -5.48 14.21
C SER A 59 -18.65 -4.28 13.71
N LYS A 60 -19.16 -3.44 14.63
CA LYS A 60 -19.88 -2.21 14.28
C LYS A 60 -18.97 -1.21 13.57
N ALA A 61 -17.74 -1.00 14.09
CA ALA A 61 -16.76 -0.12 13.46
C ALA A 61 -16.34 -0.63 12.07
N PHE A 62 -16.22 -1.94 11.89
CA PHE A 62 -15.93 -2.56 10.60
C PHE A 62 -17.03 -2.29 9.58
N TRP A 63 -18.29 -2.56 9.91
CA TRP A 63 -19.41 -2.31 9.01
C TRP A 63 -19.63 -0.83 8.72
N LEU A 64 -19.42 0.04 9.70
CA LEU A 64 -19.45 1.50 9.50
C LEU A 64 -18.36 1.96 8.55
N SER A 65 -17.17 1.38 8.63
CA SER A 65 -16.06 1.69 7.72
C SER A 65 -16.36 1.23 6.29
N ILE A 66 -16.98 0.06 6.12
CA ILE A 66 -17.44 -0.43 4.82
C ILE A 66 -18.54 0.47 4.24
N ALA A 67 -19.49 0.89 5.07
CA ALA A 67 -20.53 1.82 4.65
C ALA A 67 -19.94 3.17 4.23
N ALA A 68 -19.03 3.74 5.03
CA ALA A 68 -18.32 4.97 4.69
C ALA A 68 -17.49 4.82 3.40
N PHE A 69 -16.89 3.66 3.17
CA PHE A 69 -16.22 3.34 1.91
C PHE A 69 -17.19 3.35 0.73
N GLY A 70 -18.34 2.69 0.86
CA GLY A 70 -19.37 2.68 -0.16
C GLY A 70 -19.86 4.09 -0.52
N VAL A 71 -20.13 4.92 0.51
CA VAL A 71 -20.51 6.33 0.33
C VAL A 71 -19.38 7.13 -0.34
N GLY A 72 -18.12 6.93 0.08
CA GLY A 72 -16.96 7.56 -0.53
C GLY A 72 -16.80 7.20 -2.01
N LEU A 73 -16.99 5.91 -2.36
CA LEU A 73 -17.02 5.47 -3.75
C LEU A 73 -18.18 6.10 -4.52
N MET A 74 -19.39 6.10 -3.97
CA MET A 74 -20.54 6.75 -4.61
C MET A 74 -20.27 8.23 -4.86
N PHE A 75 -19.66 8.95 -3.92
CA PHE A 75 -19.28 10.35 -4.08
C PHE A 75 -18.21 10.55 -5.15
N LEU A 76 -17.20 9.68 -5.20
CA LEU A 76 -16.15 9.71 -6.24
C LEU A 76 -16.72 9.44 -7.64
N PHE A 77 -17.77 8.61 -7.73
CA PHE A 77 -18.42 8.27 -9.00
C PHE A 77 -19.59 9.18 -9.36
N SER A 78 -20.16 9.96 -8.44
CA SER A 78 -21.34 10.80 -8.68
C SER A 78 -21.04 12.14 -9.33
N ASN A 79 -19.83 12.68 -9.19
CA ASN A 79 -19.46 13.98 -9.74
C ASN A 79 -18.76 13.82 -11.11
N ASP A 80 -19.45 14.21 -12.19
CA ASP A 80 -18.95 14.26 -13.59
C ASP A 80 -18.57 12.90 -14.23
N ILE A 81 -19.39 11.87 -14.00
CA ILE A 81 -19.18 10.52 -14.55
C ILE A 81 -19.08 10.49 -16.09
N GLY A 82 -19.85 11.30 -16.79
CA GLY A 82 -19.93 11.21 -18.27
C GLY A 82 -18.63 11.58 -19.00
N VAL A 83 -17.93 12.63 -18.58
CA VAL A 83 -16.67 13.07 -19.20
C VAL A 83 -15.48 12.22 -18.71
N ARG A 84 -15.55 11.69 -17.48
CA ARG A 84 -14.47 10.90 -16.86
C ARG A 84 -14.48 9.42 -17.21
N MET A 85 -15.63 8.85 -17.59
CA MET A 85 -15.71 7.45 -18.03
C MET A 85 -14.90 7.21 -19.32
N GLY A 86 -14.99 8.07 -20.33
CA GLY A 86 -14.20 7.93 -21.55
C GLY A 86 -12.68 8.00 -21.31
N THR A 87 -12.23 8.82 -20.33
CA THR A 87 -10.80 8.88 -19.94
C THR A 87 -10.36 7.70 -19.07
N LEU A 88 -11.30 7.03 -18.38
CA LEU A 88 -11.02 5.80 -17.65
C LEU A 88 -10.77 4.63 -18.61
N ASP A 89 -11.60 4.50 -19.64
CA ASP A 89 -11.48 3.43 -20.63
C ASP A 89 -10.11 3.49 -21.34
N SER A 90 -9.73 4.67 -21.85
CA SER A 90 -8.42 4.84 -22.51
C SER A 90 -7.23 4.59 -21.56
N SER A 91 -7.32 5.02 -20.32
CA SER A 91 -6.29 4.78 -19.30
C SER A 91 -6.22 3.30 -18.89
N MET A 92 -7.33 2.59 -18.86
CA MET A 92 -7.35 1.16 -18.57
C MET A 92 -6.85 0.33 -19.76
N GLU A 93 -7.24 0.69 -20.99
CA GLU A 93 -6.71 0.06 -22.21
C GLU A 93 -5.18 0.18 -22.29
N GLU A 94 -4.64 1.37 -21.99
CA GLU A 94 -3.21 1.58 -21.93
C GLU A 94 -2.54 0.68 -20.88
N ARG A 95 -3.09 0.60 -19.66
CA ARG A 95 -2.57 -0.28 -18.60
C ARG A 95 -2.61 -1.75 -19.01
N VAL A 96 -3.71 -2.21 -19.58
CA VAL A 96 -3.82 -3.59 -20.08
C VAL A 96 -2.76 -3.88 -21.15
N SER A 97 -2.51 -2.93 -22.05
CA SER A 97 -1.42 -3.05 -23.05
C SER A 97 -0.05 -3.19 -22.39
N ILE A 98 0.24 -2.35 -21.36
CA ILE A 98 1.48 -2.39 -20.59
C ILE A 98 1.61 -3.72 -19.82
N TRP A 99 0.53 -4.18 -19.19
CA TRP A 99 0.50 -5.46 -18.47
C TRP A 99 0.77 -6.65 -19.40
N ASN A 100 0.16 -6.64 -20.58
CA ASN A 100 0.43 -7.67 -21.60
C ASN A 100 1.90 -7.66 -22.02
N ALA A 101 2.48 -6.49 -22.24
CA ALA A 101 3.90 -6.35 -22.54
C ALA A 101 4.79 -6.87 -21.39
N GLY A 102 4.47 -6.53 -20.14
CA GLY A 102 5.17 -7.07 -18.97
C GLY A 102 5.07 -8.60 -18.86
N MET A 103 3.92 -9.18 -19.21
CA MET A 103 3.75 -10.64 -19.25
C MET A 103 4.52 -11.29 -20.41
N VAL A 104 4.74 -10.60 -21.54
CA VAL A 104 5.64 -11.08 -22.60
C VAL A 104 7.07 -11.15 -22.08
N LEU A 105 7.55 -10.12 -21.39
CA LEU A 105 8.89 -10.11 -20.78
C LEU A 105 9.04 -11.23 -19.74
N PHE A 106 8.06 -11.42 -18.88
CA PHE A 106 8.05 -12.54 -17.92
C PHE A 106 8.17 -13.91 -18.64
N LYS A 107 7.41 -14.15 -19.71
CA LYS A 107 7.46 -15.42 -20.45
C LYS A 107 8.81 -15.69 -21.13
N GLN A 108 9.58 -14.64 -21.46
CA GLN A 108 10.92 -14.79 -22.03
C GLN A 108 11.92 -15.29 -20.98
N ASN A 109 11.81 -14.85 -19.72
CA ASN A 109 12.69 -15.23 -18.62
C ASN A 109 11.91 -15.56 -17.33
N PRO A 110 11.12 -16.65 -17.30
CA PRO A 110 10.15 -16.89 -16.24
C PRO A 110 10.78 -17.24 -14.89
N TRP A 111 11.98 -17.80 -14.87
CA TRP A 111 12.62 -18.26 -13.64
C TRP A 111 13.30 -17.15 -12.85
N PHE A 112 14.08 -16.31 -13.51
CA PHE A 112 14.91 -15.29 -12.85
C PHE A 112 14.53 -13.85 -13.23
N GLY A 113 13.68 -13.66 -14.25
CA GLY A 113 13.41 -12.35 -14.83
C GLY A 113 14.62 -11.79 -15.58
N GLU A 114 14.57 -10.50 -15.90
CA GLU A 114 15.66 -9.79 -16.59
C GLU A 114 16.35 -8.73 -15.70
N GLY A 115 15.98 -8.66 -14.43
CA GLY A 115 16.52 -7.71 -13.48
C GLY A 115 15.60 -6.51 -13.20
N PRO A 116 15.99 -5.63 -12.27
CA PRO A 116 15.22 -4.43 -11.95
C PRO A 116 15.01 -3.54 -13.17
N LEU A 117 13.85 -2.88 -13.24
CA LEU A 117 13.47 -1.98 -14.32
C LEU A 117 13.41 -2.68 -15.70
N THR A 118 13.11 -3.98 -15.72
CA THR A 118 13.01 -4.78 -16.94
C THR A 118 12.16 -4.10 -18.02
N TYR A 119 11.00 -3.56 -17.64
CA TYR A 119 10.12 -2.91 -18.60
C TYR A 119 10.83 -1.72 -19.29
N LEU A 120 11.47 -0.84 -18.50
CA LEU A 120 12.19 0.33 -19.01
C LEU A 120 13.29 -0.03 -20.02
N HIS A 121 14.00 -1.13 -19.79
CA HIS A 121 15.13 -1.52 -20.65
C HIS A 121 14.72 -2.40 -21.83
N SER A 122 13.55 -3.03 -21.77
CA SER A 122 13.15 -4.06 -22.73
C SER A 122 11.93 -3.71 -23.58
N PHE A 123 11.21 -2.58 -23.29
CA PHE A 123 10.00 -2.22 -24.02
C PHE A 123 10.20 -2.14 -25.55
N ALA A 124 11.31 -1.56 -26.01
CA ALA A 124 11.61 -1.41 -27.44
C ALA A 124 11.84 -2.77 -28.13
N ARG A 125 12.47 -3.73 -27.43
CA ARG A 125 12.74 -5.07 -27.94
C ARG A 125 11.47 -5.86 -28.26
N ILE A 126 10.41 -5.61 -27.48
CA ILE A 126 9.11 -6.29 -27.63
C ILE A 126 8.08 -5.45 -28.40
N GLY A 127 8.49 -4.29 -28.95
CA GLY A 127 7.59 -3.39 -29.69
C GLY A 127 6.53 -2.71 -28.83
N ALA A 128 6.74 -2.61 -27.51
CA ALA A 128 5.84 -1.95 -26.60
C ALA A 128 6.11 -0.43 -26.54
N ARG A 129 5.14 0.31 -25.98
CA ARG A 129 5.33 1.74 -25.71
C ARG A 129 6.29 1.98 -24.56
N TYR A 130 6.98 3.13 -24.59
CA TYR A 130 7.84 3.56 -23.50
C TYR A 130 7.04 3.82 -22.23
N HIS A 131 7.44 3.15 -21.14
CA HIS A 131 7.02 3.44 -19.77
C HIS A 131 8.18 3.08 -18.82
N GLU A 132 8.25 3.74 -17.67
CA GLU A 132 9.31 3.49 -16.69
C GLU A 132 9.14 2.14 -15.98
N HIS A 133 7.91 1.62 -15.90
CA HIS A 133 7.55 0.38 -15.21
C HIS A 133 6.22 -0.19 -15.73
N ALA A 134 5.89 -1.41 -15.32
CA ALA A 134 4.71 -2.12 -15.81
C ALA A 134 3.36 -1.62 -15.26
N HIS A 135 3.29 -0.51 -14.52
CA HIS A 135 2.08 0.00 -13.86
C HIS A 135 1.27 -1.08 -13.10
N SER A 136 1.97 -2.07 -12.57
CA SER A 136 1.45 -3.07 -11.64
C SER A 136 2.62 -3.65 -10.86
N LEU A 137 2.58 -3.54 -9.55
CA LEU A 137 3.59 -4.10 -8.64
C LEU A 137 3.81 -5.60 -8.90
N TYR A 138 2.73 -6.33 -9.19
CA TYR A 138 2.77 -7.77 -9.40
C TYR A 138 3.45 -8.14 -10.72
N ILE A 139 3.05 -7.49 -11.80
CA ILE A 139 3.61 -7.74 -13.14
C ILE A 139 5.06 -7.25 -13.21
N ASP A 140 5.34 -6.08 -12.64
CA ASP A 140 6.69 -5.53 -12.60
C ASP A 140 7.63 -6.44 -11.79
N THR A 141 7.18 -6.92 -10.64
CA THR A 141 7.96 -7.84 -9.79
C THR A 141 8.24 -9.16 -10.50
N ILE A 142 7.22 -9.79 -11.10
CA ILE A 142 7.41 -11.11 -11.70
C ILE A 142 8.20 -11.04 -13.00
N SER A 143 8.08 -9.97 -13.79
CA SER A 143 8.88 -9.76 -14.98
C SER A 143 10.35 -9.43 -14.67
N SER A 144 10.57 -8.66 -13.59
CA SER A 144 11.92 -8.24 -13.17
C SER A 144 12.69 -9.38 -12.48
N TYR A 145 12.05 -10.15 -11.62
CA TYR A 145 12.73 -11.11 -10.73
C TYR A 145 12.35 -12.56 -11.02
N GLY A 146 11.42 -12.83 -11.92
CA GLY A 146 10.93 -14.16 -12.22
C GLY A 146 10.23 -14.83 -11.03
N ILE A 147 9.93 -16.10 -11.18
CA ILE A 147 9.29 -16.91 -10.12
C ILE A 147 10.19 -17.02 -8.90
N ILE A 148 11.48 -17.33 -9.11
CA ILE A 148 12.43 -17.58 -8.00
C ILE A 148 12.64 -16.31 -7.19
N GLY A 149 12.92 -15.16 -7.83
CA GLY A 149 13.13 -13.90 -7.12
C GLY A 149 11.86 -13.43 -6.42
N THR A 150 10.68 -13.58 -7.04
CA THR A 150 9.40 -13.25 -6.42
C THR A 150 9.11 -14.11 -5.19
N LEU A 151 9.41 -15.42 -5.25
CA LEU A 151 9.29 -16.31 -4.09
C LEU A 151 10.26 -15.94 -2.97
N LEU A 152 11.50 -15.59 -3.28
CA LEU A 152 12.47 -15.12 -2.28
C LEU A 152 12.01 -13.82 -1.61
N LEU A 153 11.46 -12.89 -2.37
CA LEU A 153 10.84 -11.67 -1.82
C LEU A 153 9.67 -12.03 -0.89
N ALA A 154 8.79 -12.93 -1.29
CA ALA A 154 7.67 -13.39 -0.46
C ALA A 154 8.17 -14.07 0.83
N ILE A 155 9.17 -14.95 0.74
CA ILE A 155 9.77 -15.61 1.90
C ILE A 155 10.39 -14.60 2.86
N SER A 156 11.03 -13.54 2.36
CA SER A 156 11.63 -12.49 3.19
C SER A 156 10.61 -11.77 4.07
N THR A 157 9.32 -11.75 3.66
CA THR A 157 8.22 -11.14 4.44
C THR A 157 7.69 -12.02 5.57
N LEU A 158 8.00 -13.33 5.59
CA LEU A 158 7.45 -14.27 6.58
C LEU A 158 7.81 -13.88 8.02
N LYS A 159 9.06 -13.45 8.26
CA LYS A 159 9.49 -13.03 9.60
C LYS A 159 8.75 -11.78 10.08
N PRO A 160 8.70 -10.66 9.33
CA PRO A 160 7.87 -9.50 9.69
C PRO A 160 6.40 -9.85 9.92
N VAL A 161 5.80 -10.68 9.06
CA VAL A 161 4.39 -11.10 9.22
C VAL A 161 4.20 -11.87 10.52
N ARG A 162 5.08 -12.83 10.84
CA ARG A 162 5.01 -13.57 12.11
C ARG A 162 5.10 -12.62 13.30
N MET A 163 6.03 -11.67 13.27
CA MET A 163 6.17 -10.66 14.32
C MET A 163 4.89 -9.83 14.51
N LEU A 164 4.27 -9.40 13.42
CA LEU A 164 2.99 -8.67 13.48
C LEU A 164 1.85 -9.52 14.05
N LEU A 165 1.79 -10.82 13.70
CA LEU A 165 0.82 -11.75 14.26
C LEU A 165 1.01 -11.95 15.77
N GLU A 166 2.24 -12.06 16.24
CA GLU A 166 2.56 -12.14 17.67
C GLU A 166 2.15 -10.86 18.40
N MET A 167 2.55 -9.69 17.88
CA MET A 167 2.18 -8.38 18.44
C MET A 167 0.65 -8.17 18.46
N SER A 168 -0.09 -8.70 17.50
CA SER A 168 -1.55 -8.52 17.42
C SER A 168 -2.32 -9.15 18.57
N ARG A 169 -1.70 -10.09 19.30
CA ARG A 169 -2.28 -10.74 20.48
C ARG A 169 -2.36 -9.79 21.69
N ASP A 170 -1.45 -8.80 21.75
CA ASP A 170 -1.46 -7.79 22.79
C ASP A 170 -2.38 -6.62 22.39
N PRO A 171 -3.48 -6.36 23.19
CA PRO A 171 -4.37 -5.24 22.94
C PRO A 171 -3.69 -3.88 22.90
N LYS A 172 -2.61 -3.69 23.67
CA LYS A 172 -1.87 -2.42 23.74
C LYS A 172 -1.10 -2.14 22.45
N LYS A 173 -0.70 -3.19 21.72
CA LYS A 173 0.06 -3.09 20.46
C LYS A 173 -0.84 -3.00 19.22
N ARG A 174 -2.16 -3.15 19.37
CA ARG A 174 -3.09 -3.10 18.22
C ARG A 174 -2.97 -1.84 17.35
N PRO A 175 -2.83 -0.61 17.89
CA PRO A 175 -2.69 0.57 17.05
C PRO A 175 -1.45 0.54 16.16
N ILE A 176 -0.31 0.09 16.70
CA ILE A 176 0.93 -0.01 15.92
C ILE A 176 0.85 -1.16 14.92
N VAL A 177 0.28 -2.31 15.28
CA VAL A 177 0.01 -3.41 14.34
C VAL A 177 -0.93 -2.94 13.22
N GLY A 178 -1.98 -2.20 13.57
CA GLY A 178 -2.89 -1.58 12.60
C GLY A 178 -2.16 -0.68 11.62
N LEU A 179 -1.20 0.12 12.09
CA LEU A 179 -0.36 0.96 11.23
C LEU A 179 0.43 0.11 10.22
N TYR A 180 1.14 -0.92 10.67
CA TYR A 180 1.94 -1.78 9.79
C TYR A 180 1.09 -2.51 8.76
N VAL A 181 0.00 -3.13 9.20
CA VAL A 181 -0.90 -3.88 8.31
C VAL A 181 -1.56 -2.95 7.30
N SER A 182 -1.97 -1.75 7.72
CA SER A 182 -2.55 -0.76 6.79
C SER A 182 -1.54 -0.27 5.75
N PHE A 183 -0.26 -0.08 6.11
CA PHE A 183 0.79 0.24 5.12
C PHE A 183 0.96 -0.85 4.08
N ILE A 184 0.98 -2.12 4.52
CA ILE A 184 1.08 -3.28 3.63
C ILE A 184 -0.15 -3.33 2.71
N VAL A 185 -1.36 -3.17 3.24
CA VAL A 185 -2.60 -3.18 2.46
C VAL A 185 -2.62 -2.05 1.43
N VAL A 186 -2.27 -0.82 1.84
CA VAL A 186 -2.18 0.32 0.90
C VAL A 186 -1.20 0.02 -0.23
N LEU A 187 -0.01 -0.51 0.08
CA LEU A 187 0.98 -0.86 -0.94
C LEU A 187 0.43 -1.90 -1.93
N PHE A 188 -0.16 -2.98 -1.43
CA PHE A 188 -0.65 -4.06 -2.29
C PHE A 188 -1.89 -3.67 -3.09
N VAL A 189 -2.84 -2.94 -2.51
CA VAL A 189 -4.04 -2.49 -3.23
C VAL A 189 -3.67 -1.45 -4.30
N HIS A 190 -2.84 -0.47 -3.95
CA HIS A 190 -2.34 0.51 -4.94
C HIS A 190 -1.48 -0.18 -6.01
N GLY A 191 -0.73 -1.20 -5.60
CA GLY A 191 0.13 -2.01 -6.45
C GLY A 191 -0.57 -2.78 -7.57
N ILE A 192 -1.90 -2.89 -7.55
CA ILE A 192 -2.65 -3.45 -8.69
C ILE A 192 -2.46 -2.57 -9.92
N PHE A 193 -2.43 -1.26 -9.75
CA PHE A 193 -2.47 -0.27 -10.83
C PHE A 193 -1.21 0.59 -10.94
N ASP A 194 -0.26 0.45 -10.01
CA ASP A 194 0.97 1.26 -10.02
C ASP A 194 2.08 0.58 -9.21
N VAL A 195 3.32 1.08 -9.31
CA VAL A 195 4.50 0.53 -8.62
C VAL A 195 5.08 1.59 -7.69
N ALA A 196 4.29 2.00 -6.68
CA ALA A 196 4.68 3.06 -5.75
C ALA A 196 6.01 2.81 -5.02
N ILE A 197 6.41 1.55 -4.83
CA ILE A 197 7.66 1.16 -4.15
C ILE A 197 8.93 1.47 -4.97
N LEU A 198 8.81 1.74 -6.27
CA LEU A 198 9.95 2.16 -7.09
C LEU A 198 10.37 3.61 -6.84
N TRP A 199 9.47 4.43 -6.32
CA TRP A 199 9.77 5.81 -5.97
C TRP A 199 10.51 5.89 -4.65
N VAL A 200 11.68 6.52 -4.65
CA VAL A 200 12.59 6.59 -3.48
C VAL A 200 11.86 7.06 -2.21
N GLN A 201 11.00 8.07 -2.33
CA GLN A 201 10.26 8.64 -1.20
C GLN A 201 9.30 7.63 -0.55
N SER A 202 8.54 6.89 -1.36
CA SER A 202 7.60 5.89 -0.88
C SER A 202 8.32 4.65 -0.37
N ALA A 203 9.37 4.20 -1.08
CA ALA A 203 10.20 3.07 -0.67
C ALA A 203 10.87 3.35 0.68
N PHE A 204 11.48 4.54 0.84
CA PHE A 204 12.15 4.93 2.07
C PHE A 204 11.17 4.93 3.26
N LEU A 205 10.01 5.57 3.10
CA LEU A 205 9.00 5.61 4.15
C LEU A 205 8.48 4.21 4.49
N PHE A 206 8.21 3.38 3.48
CA PHE A 206 7.76 2.00 3.68
C PHE A 206 8.80 1.18 4.43
N LEU A 207 10.06 1.21 3.99
CA LEU A 207 11.16 0.48 4.63
C LEU A 207 11.42 0.97 6.04
N LEU A 208 11.41 2.30 6.27
CA LEU A 208 11.58 2.88 7.61
C LEU A 208 10.51 2.34 8.57
N VAL A 209 9.25 2.33 8.14
CA VAL A 209 8.15 1.80 8.94
C VAL A 209 8.34 0.29 9.16
N MET A 210 8.58 -0.50 8.11
CA MET A 210 8.69 -1.96 8.24
C MET A 210 9.90 -2.41 9.08
N THR A 211 11.04 -1.75 8.94
CA THR A 211 12.25 -2.10 9.72
C THR A 211 12.16 -1.73 11.19
N SER A 212 11.19 -0.89 11.59
CA SER A 212 10.95 -0.56 13.00
C SER A 212 10.16 -1.63 13.78
N ILE A 213 9.57 -2.65 13.10
CA ILE A 213 8.81 -3.74 13.75
C ILE A 213 9.57 -4.41 14.91
N PRO A 214 10.86 -4.81 14.78
CA PRO A 214 11.59 -5.46 15.86
C PRO A 214 11.75 -4.60 17.12
N MET A 215 11.78 -3.26 16.97
CA MET A 215 11.93 -2.35 18.11
C MET A 215 10.72 -2.43 19.04
N TRP A 216 9.52 -2.57 18.47
CA TRP A 216 8.28 -2.69 19.24
C TRP A 216 8.13 -4.04 19.96
N MET A 217 8.80 -5.08 19.48
CA MET A 217 8.84 -6.36 20.17
C MET A 217 9.78 -6.34 21.38
N LYS A 218 10.94 -5.71 21.25
CA LYS A 218 11.97 -5.67 22.32
C LYS A 218 11.60 -4.78 23.51
N GLN A 219 10.69 -3.82 23.37
CA GLN A 219 10.33 -2.92 24.47
C GLN A 219 9.79 -3.63 25.71
N GLU A 220 9.27 -4.85 25.61
CA GLU A 220 8.74 -5.61 26.77
C GLU A 220 9.80 -6.42 27.50
N GLU A 221 10.84 -6.91 26.81
CA GLU A 221 11.94 -7.64 27.48
C GLU A 221 12.67 -6.76 28.51
N ASN A 222 12.74 -5.45 28.25
CA ASN A 222 13.40 -4.49 29.14
C ASN A 222 12.51 -3.93 30.28
N VAL A 223 11.19 -4.20 30.26
CA VAL A 223 10.23 -3.70 31.26
C VAL A 223 9.85 -4.76 32.30
N MET A 224 10.15 -6.04 32.05
CA MET A 224 9.99 -7.09 33.04
C MET A 224 11.38 -7.41 33.67
N PRO A 225 11.65 -6.89 34.88
CA PRO A 225 12.79 -7.43 35.64
C PRO A 225 12.49 -8.89 35.95
N HIS A 226 13.46 -9.73 35.65
CA HIS A 226 13.44 -11.15 36.01
C HIS A 226 12.95 -11.32 37.45
N LYS A 227 11.77 -11.95 37.61
CA LYS A 227 11.34 -12.53 38.89
C LYS A 227 11.83 -13.94 38.98
#